data_fa603fab41a6770f5e055f6eea023df1
#
_entry.id   fa603fab41a6770f5e055f6eea023df1
#
_cell.length_a   1.000
_cell.length_b   1.000
_cell.length_c   1.000
_cell.angle_alpha   90.00
_cell.angle_beta   90.00
_cell.angle_gamma   90.00
#
_symmetry.space_group_name_H-M   'P 1'
#
loop_
_entity.id
_entity.type
_entity.pdbx_description
1 polymer ?
#
loop_
_entity_poly.entity_id
_entity_poly.type
_entity_poly.pdbx_seq_one_letter_code
_entity_poly.pdbx_strand_id
1 'polypeptide(L)'
;DLSFGTAGLRGTLGAGTNRMNVYTVGRATQGFADYLNAHFENPSVAIARDSRNNGELFVRTAAAIFAANGVHAYVYPRISPVPTLSWAVRDLGCSGGVCVTASHNPAAYNGYKAYGPDGCQITSEAAAAISAAIEGTDIFSEVKSVDFDAALAAGDITWIDDAVLERYFDAVLSKSVSNLSADEVAKAPLKLVYTPLNGTGLVPVTTVLKRAGITDITVVPEQREPDGNFPTCPYPN
;
A
#
# COMPACT_ATOMS: atom_id res chain seq x y z
N ASP A 1 -10.90 21.41 3.28
CA ASP A 1 -9.81 20.44 3.49
C ASP A 1 -10.28 19.03 3.16
N LEU A 2 -9.34 18.14 2.79
CA LEU A 2 -9.63 16.71 2.73
C LEU A 2 -9.92 16.21 4.15
N SER A 3 -11.02 15.46 4.31
CA SER A 3 -11.34 14.79 5.57
C SER A 3 -10.66 13.43 5.66
N PHE A 4 -10.13 13.11 6.84
CA PHE A 4 -9.61 11.78 7.15
C PHE A 4 -10.68 10.96 7.87
N GLY A 5 -10.85 9.70 7.49
CA GLY A 5 -11.83 8.79 8.09
C GLY A 5 -11.34 7.35 8.07
N THR A 6 -12.21 6.37 8.35
CA THR A 6 -11.88 4.94 8.34
C THR A 6 -11.31 4.45 7.01
N ALA A 7 -11.63 5.13 5.90
CA ALA A 7 -11.06 4.88 4.58
C ALA A 7 -9.77 5.69 4.32
N GLY A 8 -9.27 6.47 5.31
CA GLY A 8 -8.14 7.38 5.14
C GLY A 8 -8.52 8.65 4.37
N LEU A 9 -7.59 9.16 3.53
CA LEU A 9 -7.83 10.28 2.61
C LEU A 9 -8.07 9.77 1.19
N ARG A 10 -8.89 10.49 0.43
CA ARG A 10 -9.04 10.29 -1.01
C ARG A 10 -9.50 11.58 -1.68
N GLY A 11 -8.84 11.94 -2.78
CA GLY A 11 -9.18 13.14 -3.54
C GLY A 11 -8.47 13.19 -4.88
N THR A 12 -8.79 14.20 -5.67
CA THR A 12 -8.07 14.48 -6.91
C THR A 12 -6.67 15.02 -6.61
N LEU A 13 -5.71 14.67 -7.49
CA LEU A 13 -4.35 15.20 -7.44
C LEU A 13 -4.35 16.71 -7.73
N GLY A 14 -3.51 17.47 -7.04
CA GLY A 14 -3.33 18.90 -7.29
C GLY A 14 -2.96 19.72 -6.06
N ALA A 15 -2.76 21.01 -6.26
CA ALA A 15 -2.48 21.96 -5.19
C ALA A 15 -3.73 22.28 -4.37
N GLY A 16 -3.53 22.61 -3.10
CA GLY A 16 -4.58 23.01 -2.16
C GLY A 16 -4.89 21.94 -1.13
N THR A 17 -5.51 22.35 -0.02
CA THR A 17 -5.77 21.51 1.16
C THR A 17 -6.92 20.52 0.97
N ASN A 18 -7.69 20.65 -0.11
CA ASN A 18 -8.77 19.74 -0.48
C ASN A 18 -8.38 18.75 -1.60
N ARG A 19 -7.09 18.62 -1.89
CA ARG A 19 -6.53 17.75 -2.93
C ARG A 19 -5.39 16.91 -2.40
N MET A 20 -5.11 15.80 -3.11
CA MET A 20 -3.97 14.94 -2.80
C MET A 20 -2.68 15.56 -3.32
N ASN A 21 -1.76 15.86 -2.42
CA ASN A 21 -0.42 16.38 -2.69
C ASN A 21 0.50 16.04 -1.50
N VAL A 22 1.78 16.41 -1.60
CA VAL A 22 2.77 16.13 -0.55
C VAL A 22 2.43 16.76 0.80
N TYR A 23 1.76 17.91 0.81
CA TYR A 23 1.37 18.59 2.06
C TYR A 23 0.22 17.87 2.76
N THR A 24 -0.84 17.49 2.03
CA THR A 24 -1.99 16.79 2.63
C THR A 24 -1.62 15.36 3.05
N VAL A 25 -0.78 14.67 2.27
CA VAL A 25 -0.18 13.37 2.67
C VAL A 25 0.73 13.56 3.89
N GLY A 26 1.55 14.61 3.89
CA GLY A 26 2.44 14.92 5.00
C GLY A 26 1.69 15.15 6.31
N ARG A 27 0.68 16.01 6.29
CA ARG A 27 -0.16 16.28 7.46
C ARG A 27 -0.87 15.03 7.99
N ALA A 28 -1.41 14.21 7.08
CA ALA A 28 -2.03 12.94 7.47
C ALA A 28 -1.03 11.97 8.10
N THR A 29 0.18 11.91 7.54
CA THR A 29 1.24 11.05 8.06
C THR A 29 1.75 11.52 9.42
N GLN A 30 1.89 12.84 9.63
CA GLN A 30 2.24 13.41 10.95
C GLN A 30 1.21 13.00 11.99
N GLY A 31 -0.09 13.22 11.74
CA GLY A 31 -1.14 12.84 12.69
C GLY A 31 -1.19 11.33 12.94
N PHE A 32 -0.89 10.50 11.94
CA PHE A 32 -0.80 9.06 12.15
C PHE A 32 0.45 8.66 12.94
N ALA A 33 1.59 9.30 12.72
CA ALA A 33 2.81 9.09 13.51
C ALA A 33 2.60 9.48 14.98
N ASP A 34 1.95 10.59 15.24
CA ASP A 34 1.60 11.05 16.60
C ASP A 34 0.69 10.03 17.32
N TYR A 35 -0.32 9.52 16.60
CA TYR A 35 -1.18 8.45 17.12
C TYR A 35 -0.38 7.19 17.45
N LEU A 36 0.49 6.74 16.56
CA LEU A 36 1.30 5.53 16.77
C LEU A 36 2.24 5.69 17.97
N ASN A 37 2.91 6.83 18.10
CA ASN A 37 3.80 7.12 19.22
C ASN A 37 3.05 7.20 20.57
N ALA A 38 1.78 7.60 20.56
CA ALA A 38 0.96 7.64 21.77
C ALA A 38 0.46 6.25 22.22
N HIS A 39 0.40 5.26 21.32
CA HIS A 39 -0.24 3.98 21.58
C HIS A 39 0.69 2.78 21.54
N PHE A 40 1.90 2.91 20.99
CA PHE A 40 2.84 1.80 20.81
C PHE A 40 4.25 2.18 21.26
N GLU A 41 4.95 1.26 21.86
CA GLU A 41 6.38 1.35 22.14
C GLU A 41 7.16 0.98 20.86
N ASN A 42 8.13 1.83 20.44
CA ASN A 42 8.92 1.62 19.24
C ASN A 42 8.08 1.29 17.99
N PRO A 43 7.13 2.16 17.60
CA PRO A 43 6.19 1.86 16.53
C PRO A 43 6.88 1.69 15.18
N SER A 44 6.29 0.86 14.35
CA SER A 44 6.70 0.67 12.95
C SER A 44 5.49 0.58 12.03
N VAL A 45 5.72 0.88 10.76
CA VAL A 45 4.67 0.83 9.72
C VAL A 45 5.16 0.10 8.47
N ALA A 46 4.25 -0.61 7.80
CA ALA A 46 4.47 -1.09 6.45
C ALA A 46 3.81 -0.13 5.44
N ILE A 47 4.47 0.16 4.32
CA ILE A 47 3.98 1.11 3.32
C ILE A 47 3.98 0.46 1.93
N ALA A 48 2.84 0.55 1.24
CA ALA A 48 2.67 0.08 -0.13
C ALA A 48 1.99 1.14 -1.00
N ARG A 49 2.08 0.97 -2.32
CA ARG A 49 1.38 1.78 -3.30
C ARG A 49 0.89 0.95 -4.49
N ASP A 50 -0.08 1.48 -5.20
CA ASP A 50 -0.50 0.99 -6.50
C ASP A 50 0.24 1.71 -7.66
N SER A 51 -0.27 1.56 -8.88
CA SER A 51 0.32 2.14 -10.10
C SER A 51 0.01 3.62 -10.32
N ARG A 52 -0.78 4.26 -9.46
CA ARG A 52 -1.28 5.63 -9.66
C ARG A 52 -0.18 6.67 -9.68
N ASN A 53 -0.44 7.74 -10.44
CA ASN A 53 0.44 8.91 -10.53
C ASN A 53 0.74 9.48 -9.13
N ASN A 54 1.97 9.95 -8.93
CA ASN A 54 2.51 10.44 -7.66
C ASN A 54 2.56 9.40 -6.52
N GLY A 55 2.23 8.12 -6.76
CA GLY A 55 2.26 7.09 -5.72
C GLY A 55 3.62 6.94 -5.04
N GLU A 56 4.71 6.94 -5.82
CA GLU A 56 6.06 6.85 -5.27
C GLU A 56 6.45 8.09 -4.47
N LEU A 57 6.14 9.29 -4.99
CA LEU A 57 6.37 10.54 -4.28
C LEU A 57 5.67 10.54 -2.92
N PHE A 58 4.42 10.11 -2.85
CA PHE A 58 3.66 10.07 -1.60
C PHE A 58 4.17 9.01 -0.62
N VAL A 59 4.62 7.85 -1.11
CA VAL A 59 5.26 6.83 -0.27
C VAL A 59 6.56 7.35 0.33
N ARG A 60 7.44 7.97 -0.47
CA ARG A 60 8.69 8.55 0.04
C ARG A 60 8.43 9.67 1.03
N THR A 61 7.43 10.53 0.76
CA THR A 61 7.00 11.59 1.69
C THR A 61 6.53 10.99 3.02
N ALA A 62 5.66 9.99 2.98
CA ALA A 62 5.15 9.36 4.20
C ALA A 62 6.27 8.67 5.00
N ALA A 63 7.12 7.88 4.34
CA ALA A 63 8.22 7.18 5.01
C ALA A 63 9.21 8.15 5.67
N ALA A 64 9.56 9.26 5.00
CA ALA A 64 10.44 10.30 5.53
C ALA A 64 9.83 10.99 6.78
N ILE A 65 8.52 11.17 6.83
CA ILE A 65 7.82 11.75 7.97
C ILE A 65 7.73 10.75 9.13
N PHE A 66 7.41 9.47 8.86
CA PHE A 66 7.43 8.45 9.89
C PHE A 66 8.83 8.35 10.53
N ALA A 67 9.89 8.27 9.72
CA ALA A 67 11.27 8.23 10.20
C ALA A 67 11.61 9.46 11.05
N ALA A 68 11.23 10.67 10.62
CA ALA A 68 11.45 11.91 11.37
C ALA A 68 10.74 11.95 12.73
N ASN A 69 9.72 11.13 12.92
CA ASN A 69 8.96 11.00 14.15
C ASN A 69 9.34 9.73 14.96
N GLY A 70 10.43 9.04 14.61
CA GLY A 70 10.87 7.84 15.31
C GLY A 70 10.02 6.60 15.05
N VAL A 71 9.20 6.60 14.00
CA VAL A 71 8.42 5.45 13.56
C VAL A 71 9.20 4.76 12.43
N HIS A 72 9.64 3.52 12.66
CA HIS A 72 10.36 2.76 11.63
C HIS A 72 9.46 2.45 10.43
N ALA A 73 9.91 2.73 9.20
CA ALA A 73 9.11 2.54 8.00
C ALA A 73 9.64 1.40 7.12
N TYR A 74 8.87 0.32 7.00
CA TYR A 74 9.08 -0.74 6.03
C TYR A 74 8.37 -0.41 4.73
N VAL A 75 9.08 -0.28 3.62
CA VAL A 75 8.54 0.22 2.35
C VAL A 75 8.66 -0.84 1.26
N TYR A 76 7.57 -1.14 0.56
CA TYR A 76 7.67 -1.97 -0.65
C TYR A 76 8.45 -1.24 -1.75
N PRO A 77 9.49 -1.85 -2.33
CA PRO A 77 10.29 -1.22 -3.38
C PRO A 77 9.54 -1.09 -4.70
N ARG A 78 8.49 -1.88 -4.88
CA ARG A 78 7.63 -1.93 -6.07
C ARG A 78 6.17 -1.72 -5.70
N ILE A 79 5.33 -1.47 -6.72
CA ILE A 79 3.87 -1.49 -6.52
C ILE A 79 3.43 -2.84 -5.95
N SER A 80 2.49 -2.80 -5.02
CA SER A 80 2.03 -3.98 -4.30
C SER A 80 0.55 -3.86 -3.96
N PRO A 81 -0.24 -4.93 -4.09
CA PRO A 81 -1.67 -4.88 -3.79
C PRO A 81 -1.92 -4.81 -2.29
N VAL A 82 -3.09 -4.29 -1.91
CA VAL A 82 -3.52 -4.17 -0.51
C VAL A 82 -3.35 -5.47 0.31
N PRO A 83 -3.69 -6.67 -0.20
CA PRO A 83 -3.49 -7.90 0.58
C PRO A 83 -2.04 -8.17 0.98
N THR A 84 -1.06 -7.79 0.16
CA THR A 84 0.36 -7.93 0.52
C THR A 84 0.77 -6.92 1.60
N LEU A 85 0.20 -5.71 1.60
CA LEU A 85 0.39 -4.76 2.70
C LEU A 85 -0.17 -5.30 4.01
N SER A 86 -1.43 -5.77 4.00
CA SER A 86 -2.07 -6.39 5.16
C SER A 86 -1.24 -7.56 5.73
N TRP A 87 -0.65 -8.35 4.84
CA TRP A 87 0.28 -9.40 5.21
C TRP A 87 1.55 -8.84 5.86
N ALA A 88 2.22 -7.87 5.22
CA ALA A 88 3.46 -7.30 5.72
C ALA A 88 3.31 -6.65 7.10
N VAL A 89 2.19 -5.96 7.36
CA VAL A 89 1.90 -5.41 8.70
C VAL A 89 1.97 -6.49 9.76
N ARG A 90 1.35 -7.65 9.52
CA ARG A 90 1.31 -8.77 10.47
C ARG A 90 2.61 -9.57 10.52
N ASP A 91 3.20 -9.84 9.35
CA ASP A 91 4.41 -10.65 9.21
C ASP A 91 5.64 -9.97 9.80
N LEU A 92 5.71 -8.63 9.70
CA LEU A 92 6.79 -7.82 10.28
C LEU A 92 6.48 -7.29 11.68
N GLY A 93 5.28 -7.58 12.22
CA GLY A 93 4.86 -7.10 13.54
C GLY A 93 4.71 -5.57 13.62
N CYS A 94 4.31 -4.92 12.52
CA CYS A 94 4.14 -3.47 12.48
C CYS A 94 2.98 -3.00 13.34
N SER A 95 3.10 -1.80 13.90
CA SER A 95 2.05 -1.10 14.65
C SER A 95 0.92 -0.60 13.75
N GLY A 96 1.19 -0.48 12.45
CA GLY A 96 0.22 -0.07 11.45
C GLY A 96 0.72 -0.18 10.03
N GLY A 97 -0.07 0.32 9.08
CA GLY A 97 0.32 0.32 7.67
C GLY A 97 -0.31 1.45 6.87
N VAL A 98 0.28 1.73 5.73
CA VAL A 98 -0.22 2.74 4.78
C VAL A 98 -0.26 2.17 3.37
N CYS A 99 -1.39 2.32 2.70
CA CYS A 99 -1.49 2.06 1.27
C CYS A 99 -1.83 3.35 0.51
N VAL A 100 -0.91 3.78 -0.34
CA VAL A 100 -1.14 4.91 -1.25
C VAL A 100 -1.90 4.41 -2.48
N THR A 101 -3.22 4.62 -2.47
CA THR A 101 -4.14 4.13 -3.50
C THR A 101 -5.49 4.85 -3.45
N ALA A 102 -6.14 5.03 -4.58
CA ALA A 102 -7.54 5.44 -4.66
C ALA A 102 -8.44 4.29 -5.17
N SER A 103 -8.01 3.03 -5.00
CA SER A 103 -8.79 1.85 -5.40
C SER A 103 -9.12 1.87 -6.90
N HIS A 104 -10.39 2.01 -7.26
CA HIS A 104 -10.94 1.98 -8.61
C HIS A 104 -11.36 3.36 -9.15
N ASN A 105 -10.97 4.44 -8.48
CA ASN A 105 -11.27 5.79 -8.98
C ASN A 105 -10.48 6.10 -10.27
N PRO A 106 -10.94 7.05 -11.10
CA PRO A 106 -10.21 7.51 -12.28
C PRO A 106 -8.78 7.98 -11.98
N ALA A 107 -7.94 8.08 -13.01
CA ALA A 107 -6.52 8.42 -12.92
C ALA A 107 -6.21 9.75 -12.19
N ALA A 108 -7.15 10.70 -12.23
CA ALA A 108 -7.01 11.98 -11.54
C ALA A 108 -6.99 11.88 -10.01
N TYR A 109 -7.38 10.72 -9.44
CA TYR A 109 -7.46 10.50 -8.00
C TYR A 109 -6.24 9.75 -7.47
N ASN A 110 -5.87 10.07 -6.22
CA ASN A 110 -5.07 9.22 -5.38
C ASN A 110 -5.63 9.24 -3.95
N GLY A 111 -5.06 8.45 -3.05
CA GLY A 111 -5.51 8.34 -1.67
C GLY A 111 -4.42 7.81 -0.75
N TYR A 112 -4.74 7.84 0.53
CA TYR A 112 -3.89 7.40 1.62
C TYR A 112 -4.75 6.60 2.59
N LYS A 113 -4.63 5.29 2.62
CA LYS A 113 -5.39 4.39 3.49
C LYS A 113 -4.52 3.96 4.66
N ALA A 114 -5.05 4.06 5.88
CA ALA A 114 -4.38 3.61 7.10
C ALA A 114 -4.90 2.25 7.56
N TYR A 115 -3.99 1.45 8.11
CA TYR A 115 -4.23 0.09 8.59
C TYR A 115 -3.73 -0.06 10.03
N GLY A 116 -4.44 -0.84 10.82
CA GLY A 116 -4.04 -1.20 12.17
C GLY A 116 -3.06 -2.39 12.22
N PRO A 117 -2.60 -2.77 13.42
CA PRO A 117 -1.63 -3.85 13.61
C PRO A 117 -2.15 -5.24 13.21
N ASP A 118 -3.46 -5.40 13.11
CA ASP A 118 -4.14 -6.59 12.61
C ASP A 118 -4.12 -6.73 11.08
N GLY A 119 -3.58 -5.72 10.38
CA GLY A 119 -3.56 -5.65 8.92
C GLY A 119 -4.91 -5.28 8.29
N CYS A 120 -5.91 -4.89 9.09
CA CYS A 120 -7.20 -4.37 8.61
C CYS A 120 -7.18 -2.83 8.54
N GLN A 121 -8.09 -2.23 7.78
CA GLN A 121 -8.28 -0.78 7.86
C GLN A 121 -8.62 -0.37 9.30
N ILE A 122 -8.15 0.81 9.71
CA ILE A 122 -8.33 1.31 11.07
C ILE A 122 -9.80 1.39 11.48
N THR A 123 -10.05 1.20 12.77
CA THR A 123 -11.38 1.33 13.38
C THR A 123 -11.85 2.79 13.35
N SER A 124 -13.15 3.00 13.59
CA SER A 124 -13.73 4.35 13.69
C SER A 124 -13.12 5.15 14.86
N GLU A 125 -12.77 4.49 15.96
CA GLU A 125 -12.12 5.10 17.12
C GLU A 125 -10.70 5.58 16.77
N ALA A 126 -9.88 4.70 16.20
CA ALA A 126 -8.55 5.07 15.74
C ALA A 126 -8.60 6.19 14.67
N ALA A 127 -9.55 6.11 13.72
CA ALA A 127 -9.73 7.14 12.71
C ALA A 127 -10.07 8.50 13.32
N ALA A 128 -10.92 8.54 14.35
CA ALA A 128 -11.27 9.77 15.05
C ALA A 128 -10.07 10.37 15.80
N ALA A 129 -9.27 9.55 16.49
CA ALA A 129 -8.05 9.98 17.17
C ALA A 129 -7.00 10.53 16.20
N ILE A 130 -6.77 9.84 15.08
CA ILE A 130 -5.85 10.30 14.04
C ILE A 130 -6.36 11.59 13.39
N SER A 131 -7.67 11.69 13.12
CA SER A 131 -8.28 12.91 12.55
C SER A 131 -8.09 14.12 13.45
N ALA A 132 -8.27 13.94 14.77
CA ALA A 132 -8.04 15.01 15.75
C ALA A 132 -6.57 15.48 15.76
N ALA A 133 -5.61 14.55 15.66
CA ALA A 133 -4.18 14.88 15.55
C ALA A 133 -3.89 15.64 14.23
N ILE A 134 -4.47 15.21 13.11
CA ILE A 134 -4.33 15.88 11.80
C ILE A 134 -4.89 17.31 11.88
N GLU A 135 -6.07 17.50 12.48
CA GLU A 135 -6.71 18.82 12.59
C GLU A 135 -5.90 19.79 13.44
N GLY A 136 -5.22 19.29 14.48
CA GLY A 136 -4.33 20.07 15.34
C GLY A 136 -3.00 20.44 14.73
N THR A 137 -2.58 19.82 13.60
CA THR A 137 -1.27 20.01 12.98
C THR A 137 -1.30 21.10 11.92
N ASP A 138 -0.44 22.12 12.02
CA ASP A 138 -0.21 23.07 10.93
C ASP A 138 0.57 22.40 9.79
N ILE A 139 -0.03 22.45 8.59
CA ILE A 139 0.44 21.73 7.41
C ILE A 139 1.81 22.20 6.90
N PHE A 140 2.25 23.42 7.25
CA PHE A 140 3.49 24.02 6.75
C PHE A 140 4.62 24.05 7.76
N SER A 141 4.29 24.16 9.06
CA SER A 141 5.29 24.40 10.11
C SER A 141 5.47 23.25 11.09
N GLU A 142 4.51 22.32 11.19
CA GLU A 142 4.54 21.28 12.23
C GLU A 142 4.77 19.86 11.68
N VAL A 143 4.75 19.68 10.37
CA VAL A 143 5.07 18.40 9.74
C VAL A 143 6.59 18.19 9.72
N LYS A 144 7.07 17.24 10.51
CA LYS A 144 8.50 16.87 10.56
C LYS A 144 8.84 15.93 9.41
N SER A 145 9.97 16.15 8.76
CA SER A 145 10.46 15.28 7.69
C SER A 145 11.98 15.23 7.69
N VAL A 146 12.53 14.13 7.22
CA VAL A 146 13.95 13.93 6.96
C VAL A 146 14.17 13.63 5.48
N ASP A 147 15.43 13.63 5.04
CA ASP A 147 15.75 13.12 3.71
C ASP A 147 15.53 11.60 3.66
N PHE A 148 14.77 11.13 2.66
CA PHE A 148 14.41 9.72 2.54
C PHE A 148 15.64 8.81 2.36
N ASP A 149 16.60 9.22 1.51
CA ASP A 149 17.75 8.37 1.20
C ASP A 149 18.75 8.38 2.38
N ALA A 150 18.84 9.47 3.13
CA ALA A 150 19.60 9.52 4.38
C ALA A 150 18.97 8.61 5.47
N ALA A 151 17.65 8.63 5.63
CA ALA A 151 16.95 7.78 6.59
C ALA A 151 17.02 6.28 6.18
N LEU A 152 17.00 5.98 4.89
CA LEU A 152 17.23 4.63 4.37
C LEU A 152 18.66 4.16 4.69
N ALA A 153 19.66 5.01 4.49
CA ALA A 153 21.04 4.68 4.81
C ALA A 153 21.27 4.53 6.32
N ALA A 154 20.53 5.27 7.16
CA ALA A 154 20.59 5.18 8.62
C ALA A 154 19.86 3.93 9.16
N GLY A 155 18.99 3.32 8.36
CA GLY A 155 18.18 2.17 8.78
C GLY A 155 16.85 2.53 9.43
N ASP A 156 16.45 3.81 9.44
CA ASP A 156 15.14 4.27 9.92
C ASP A 156 14.03 3.91 8.92
N ILE A 157 14.40 3.78 7.65
CA ILE A 157 13.57 3.23 6.57
C ILE A 157 14.22 1.95 6.06
N THR A 158 13.43 0.92 5.81
CA THR A 158 13.92 -0.37 5.27
C THR A 158 13.05 -0.81 4.09
N TRP A 159 13.68 -1.25 3.01
CA TRP A 159 12.95 -1.92 1.94
C TRP A 159 12.43 -3.28 2.40
N ILE A 160 11.16 -3.56 2.12
CA ILE A 160 10.58 -4.88 2.37
C ILE A 160 11.23 -5.89 1.43
N ASP A 161 11.83 -6.93 2.01
CA ASP A 161 12.49 -8.02 1.30
C ASP A 161 11.47 -8.90 0.55
N ASP A 162 11.88 -9.47 -0.58
CA ASP A 162 11.08 -10.41 -1.35
C ASP A 162 10.69 -11.66 -0.53
N ALA A 163 11.43 -12.01 0.52
CA ALA A 163 11.07 -13.09 1.45
C ALA A 163 9.71 -12.87 2.14
N VAL A 164 9.28 -11.63 2.37
CA VAL A 164 7.95 -11.30 2.89
C VAL A 164 6.87 -11.70 1.88
N LEU A 165 7.10 -11.43 0.58
CA LEU A 165 6.19 -11.86 -0.49
C LEU A 165 6.16 -13.38 -0.65
N GLU A 166 7.30 -14.05 -0.51
CA GLU A 166 7.36 -15.51 -0.56
C GLU A 166 6.49 -16.13 0.53
N ARG A 167 6.62 -15.66 1.78
CA ARG A 167 5.76 -16.12 2.88
C ARG A 167 4.28 -15.80 2.65
N TYR A 168 3.98 -14.66 2.00
CA TYR A 168 2.60 -14.34 1.59
C TYR A 168 2.05 -15.35 0.58
N PHE A 169 2.83 -15.70 -0.45
CA PHE A 169 2.40 -16.69 -1.45
C PHE A 169 2.18 -18.07 -0.83
N ASP A 170 3.06 -18.49 0.06
CA ASP A 170 2.90 -19.76 0.79
C ASP A 170 1.64 -19.75 1.66
N ALA A 171 1.38 -18.63 2.36
CA ALA A 171 0.17 -18.47 3.15
C ALA A 171 -1.10 -18.51 2.31
N VAL A 172 -1.11 -17.87 1.13
CA VAL A 172 -2.25 -17.92 0.19
C VAL A 172 -2.49 -19.35 -0.29
N LEU A 173 -1.43 -20.04 -0.74
CA LEU A 173 -1.53 -21.42 -1.23
C LEU A 173 -1.97 -22.40 -0.15
N SER A 174 -1.56 -22.19 1.10
CA SER A 174 -2.00 -23.01 2.25
C SER A 174 -3.50 -22.93 2.53
N LYS A 175 -4.19 -21.91 1.99
CA LYS A 175 -5.65 -21.74 2.10
C LYS A 175 -6.42 -22.33 0.94
N SER A 176 -5.73 -22.97 0.00
CA SER A 176 -6.41 -23.69 -1.10
C SER A 176 -7.33 -24.77 -0.53
N VAL A 177 -8.54 -24.81 -1.03
CA VAL A 177 -9.52 -25.87 -0.73
C VAL A 177 -9.49 -26.99 -1.77
N SER A 178 -8.59 -26.91 -2.76
CA SER A 178 -8.41 -27.95 -3.77
C SER A 178 -7.79 -29.20 -3.14
N ASN A 179 -8.35 -30.35 -3.47
CA ASN A 179 -7.76 -31.66 -3.14
C ASN A 179 -6.75 -32.14 -4.18
N LEU A 180 -6.55 -31.36 -5.25
CA LEU A 180 -5.61 -31.67 -6.33
C LEU A 180 -4.25 -31.01 -6.03
N SER A 181 -3.19 -31.76 -6.27
CA SER A 181 -1.83 -31.21 -6.29
C SER A 181 -1.62 -30.29 -7.50
N ALA A 182 -0.60 -29.43 -7.45
CA ALA A 182 -0.22 -28.57 -8.58
C ALA A 182 0.08 -29.38 -9.84
N ASP A 183 0.70 -30.55 -9.71
CA ASP A 183 1.00 -31.46 -10.83
C ASP A 183 -0.27 -32.06 -11.45
N GLU A 184 -1.29 -32.34 -10.65
CA GLU A 184 -2.58 -32.81 -11.14
C GLU A 184 -3.35 -31.69 -11.85
N VAL A 185 -3.34 -30.47 -11.30
CA VAL A 185 -3.91 -29.28 -11.94
C VAL A 185 -3.20 -28.98 -13.26
N ALA A 186 -1.87 -29.08 -13.31
CA ALA A 186 -1.08 -28.82 -14.52
C ALA A 186 -1.39 -29.78 -15.68
N LYS A 187 -1.96 -30.96 -15.39
CA LYS A 187 -2.42 -31.91 -16.44
C LYS A 187 -3.76 -31.51 -17.04
N ALA A 188 -4.53 -30.61 -16.42
CA ALA A 188 -5.78 -30.11 -16.96
C ALA A 188 -5.53 -29.09 -18.07
N PRO A 189 -6.22 -29.15 -19.21
CA PRO A 189 -6.01 -28.26 -20.35
C PRO A 189 -6.67 -26.89 -20.12
N LEU A 190 -6.38 -26.23 -18.99
CA LEU A 190 -6.93 -24.92 -18.68
C LEU A 190 -6.08 -23.82 -19.32
N LYS A 191 -6.67 -23.04 -20.21
CA LYS A 191 -6.11 -21.82 -20.77
C LYS A 191 -6.77 -20.61 -20.09
N LEU A 192 -5.94 -19.79 -19.46
CA LEU A 192 -6.40 -18.62 -18.71
C LEU A 192 -5.99 -17.34 -19.42
N VAL A 193 -6.92 -16.42 -19.63
CA VAL A 193 -6.62 -15.04 -19.99
C VAL A 193 -6.75 -14.19 -18.72
N TYR A 194 -5.71 -13.44 -18.43
CA TYR A 194 -5.62 -12.59 -17.24
C TYR A 194 -5.26 -11.15 -17.62
N THR A 195 -5.87 -10.19 -16.94
CA THR A 195 -5.43 -8.80 -17.01
C THR A 195 -5.30 -8.19 -15.61
N PRO A 196 -4.17 -7.51 -15.32
CA PRO A 196 -4.02 -6.67 -14.14
C PRO A 196 -4.66 -5.28 -14.29
N LEU A 197 -5.23 -4.93 -15.44
CA LEU A 197 -5.82 -3.60 -15.74
C LEU A 197 -4.84 -2.44 -15.48
N ASN A 198 -3.58 -2.56 -15.91
CA ASN A 198 -2.49 -1.62 -15.61
C ASN A 198 -2.21 -1.40 -14.11
N GLY A 199 -2.69 -2.31 -13.24
CA GLY A 199 -2.59 -2.25 -11.78
C GLY A 199 -1.54 -3.19 -11.18
N THR A 200 -1.74 -3.59 -9.92
CA THR A 200 -0.75 -4.28 -9.08
C THR A 200 -0.76 -5.80 -9.18
N GLY A 201 -1.75 -6.39 -9.87
CA GLY A 201 -2.00 -7.83 -9.81
C GLY A 201 -1.06 -8.71 -10.61
N LEU A 202 -0.25 -8.16 -11.54
CA LEU A 202 0.55 -8.96 -12.47
C LEU A 202 1.40 -10.02 -11.77
N VAL A 203 2.30 -9.59 -10.90
CA VAL A 203 3.24 -10.49 -10.21
C VAL A 203 2.52 -11.42 -9.24
N PRO A 204 1.73 -10.93 -8.26
CA PRO A 204 1.17 -11.81 -7.23
C PRO A 204 0.16 -12.81 -7.80
N VAL A 205 -0.72 -12.40 -8.71
CA VAL A 205 -1.75 -13.30 -9.26
C VAL A 205 -1.10 -14.38 -10.14
N THR A 206 -0.23 -13.99 -11.07
CA THR A 206 0.40 -14.97 -11.95
C THR A 206 1.34 -15.92 -11.19
N THR A 207 1.99 -15.45 -10.11
CA THR A 207 2.83 -16.31 -9.27
C THR A 207 1.99 -17.35 -8.54
N VAL A 208 0.93 -16.95 -7.86
CA VAL A 208 0.06 -17.88 -7.12
C VAL A 208 -0.60 -18.89 -8.07
N LEU A 209 -1.12 -18.43 -9.22
CA LEU A 209 -1.73 -19.33 -10.21
C LEU A 209 -0.74 -20.37 -10.73
N LYS A 210 0.48 -19.96 -11.08
CA LYS A 210 1.52 -20.90 -11.54
C LYS A 210 1.90 -21.91 -10.47
N ARG A 211 2.05 -21.48 -9.21
CA ARG A 211 2.35 -22.39 -8.09
C ARG A 211 1.19 -23.35 -7.79
N ALA A 212 -0.03 -22.94 -8.09
CA ALA A 212 -1.22 -23.79 -8.02
C ALA A 212 -1.38 -24.75 -9.22
N GLY A 213 -0.44 -24.75 -10.18
CA GLY A 213 -0.46 -25.63 -11.36
C GLY A 213 -1.11 -25.02 -12.62
N ILE A 214 -1.61 -23.79 -12.58
CA ILE A 214 -2.19 -23.10 -13.74
C ILE A 214 -1.06 -22.35 -14.47
N THR A 215 -0.50 -22.96 -15.51
CA THR A 215 0.72 -22.47 -16.19
C THR A 215 0.45 -21.83 -17.55
N ASP A 216 -0.64 -22.20 -18.24
CA ASP A 216 -1.01 -21.61 -19.53
C ASP A 216 -1.80 -20.31 -19.30
N ILE A 217 -1.07 -19.23 -19.00
CA ILE A 217 -1.63 -17.93 -18.68
C ILE A 217 -1.23 -16.92 -19.76
N THR A 218 -2.21 -16.43 -20.50
CA THR A 218 -2.04 -15.31 -21.43
C THR A 218 -2.40 -14.02 -20.70
N VAL A 219 -1.41 -13.15 -20.51
CA VAL A 219 -1.66 -11.81 -19.96
C VAL A 219 -1.99 -10.85 -21.10
N VAL A 220 -3.09 -10.09 -20.96
CA VAL A 220 -3.50 -9.08 -21.96
C VAL A 220 -2.37 -8.06 -22.14
N PRO A 221 -1.74 -7.96 -23.31
CA PRO A 221 -0.51 -7.17 -23.50
C PRO A 221 -0.70 -5.68 -23.19
N GLU A 222 -1.82 -5.08 -23.64
CA GLU A 222 -2.11 -3.66 -23.51
C GLU A 222 -2.34 -3.21 -22.07
N GLN A 223 -2.63 -4.16 -21.17
CA GLN A 223 -2.98 -3.91 -19.77
C GLN A 223 -1.96 -4.51 -18.80
N ARG A 224 -0.89 -5.11 -19.33
CA ARG A 224 0.12 -5.83 -18.56
C ARG A 224 0.94 -4.89 -17.66
N GLU A 225 1.49 -3.85 -18.28
CA GLU A 225 2.40 -2.95 -17.57
C GLU A 225 1.60 -1.95 -16.71
N PRO A 226 2.09 -1.65 -15.49
CA PRO A 226 1.48 -0.65 -14.64
C PRO A 226 1.46 0.72 -15.30
N ASP A 227 0.29 1.38 -15.31
CA ASP A 227 0.15 2.75 -15.82
C ASP A 227 -0.92 3.50 -15.01
N GLY A 228 -0.50 4.59 -14.35
CA GLY A 228 -1.39 5.41 -13.52
C GLY A 228 -2.42 6.22 -14.33
N ASN A 229 -2.29 6.28 -15.65
CA ASN A 229 -3.26 6.94 -16.52
C ASN A 229 -4.38 6.00 -17.00
N PHE A 230 -4.23 4.68 -16.81
CA PHE A 230 -5.20 3.66 -17.21
C PHE A 230 -5.70 3.82 -18.66
N PRO A 231 -4.79 3.84 -19.68
CA PRO A 231 -5.13 4.25 -21.04
C PRO A 231 -6.17 3.34 -21.71
N THR A 232 -6.23 2.07 -21.31
CA THR A 232 -7.18 1.10 -21.86
C THR A 232 -8.34 0.80 -20.89
N CYS A 233 -8.33 1.44 -19.72
CA CYS A 233 -9.32 1.22 -18.67
C CYS A 233 -9.55 2.53 -17.88
N PRO A 234 -10.12 3.59 -18.49
CA PRO A 234 -10.26 4.91 -17.86
C PRO A 234 -11.12 4.88 -16.60
N TYR A 235 -11.97 3.89 -16.47
CA TYR A 235 -12.74 3.57 -15.26
C TYR A 235 -12.32 2.16 -14.78
N PRO A 236 -11.25 2.04 -13.96
CA PRO A 236 -10.68 0.73 -13.59
C PRO A 236 -11.56 -0.05 -12.58
N ASN A 237 -12.86 0.03 -12.73
CA ASN A 237 -13.85 -0.68 -11.92
C ASN A 237 -15.01 -1.20 -12.77
#